data_79f236cb9d9788880fffb2ca7cca009e
#
_entry.id   79f236cb9d9788880fffb2ca7cca009e
#
_cell.length_a   1.000
_cell.length_b   1.000
_cell.length_c   1.000
_cell.angle_alpha   90.00
_cell.angle_beta   90.00
_cell.angle_gamma   90.00
#
_symmetry.space_group_name_H-M   'P 1'
#
loop_
_entity.id
_entity.type
_entity.pdbx_description
1 polymer ?
#
loop_
_entity_poly.entity_id
_entity_poly.type
_entity_poly.pdbx_seq_one_letter_code
_entity_poly.pdbx_strand_id
1 'polypeptide(L)' 'MNIQESDILNLIITNTYTNQRKLAEVSGHSLGIVNRSIRQLISEGYL' A
#
# COMPACT_ATOMS: atom_id res chain seq x y z
N MET A 1 8.30 -7.50 -6.01
CA MET A 1 7.65 -6.29 -5.44
C MET A 1 8.20 -5.06 -6.14
N ASN A 2 7.34 -4.15 -6.59
CA ASN A 2 7.80 -2.92 -7.23
C ASN A 2 7.89 -1.78 -6.20
N ILE A 3 8.35 -0.60 -6.63
CA ILE A 3 8.52 0.55 -5.74
C ILE A 3 7.20 0.95 -5.09
N GLN A 4 6.11 0.93 -5.85
CA GLN A 4 4.80 1.32 -5.33
C GLN A 4 4.34 0.37 -4.23
N GLU A 5 4.52 -0.93 -4.44
CA GLU A 5 4.18 -1.94 -3.43
C GLU A 5 5.06 -1.80 -2.20
N SER A 6 6.34 -1.54 -2.40
CA SER A 6 7.27 -1.34 -1.30
C SER A 6 6.89 -0.13 -0.46
N ASP A 7 6.52 0.99 -1.10
CA ASP A 7 6.07 2.18 -0.39
C ASP A 7 4.83 1.90 0.44
N ILE A 8 3.85 1.21 -0.14
CA ILE A 8 2.60 0.90 0.55
C ILE A 8 2.85 -0.05 1.72
N LEU A 9 3.64 -1.09 1.50
CA LEU A 9 3.96 -2.04 2.55
C LEU A 9 4.67 -1.36 3.71
N ASN A 10 5.64 -0.49 3.41
CA ASN A 10 6.38 0.23 4.43
C ASN A 10 5.46 1.13 5.26
N LEU A 11 4.53 1.82 4.62
CA LEU A 11 3.57 2.66 5.33
C LEU A 11 2.66 1.84 6.23
N ILE A 12 2.22 0.68 5.78
CA ILE A 12 1.38 -0.20 6.60
C ILE A 12 2.15 -0.70 7.82
N ILE A 13 3.40 -1.09 7.64
CA ILE A 13 4.21 -1.64 8.73
C ILE A 13 4.59 -0.57 9.75
N THR A 14 4.96 0.62 9.29
CA THR A 14 5.48 1.67 10.18
C THR A 14 4.38 2.57 10.75
N ASN A 15 3.19 2.54 10.17
CA ASN A 15 2.07 3.37 10.58
C ASN A 15 0.82 2.50 10.62
N THR A 16 -0.14 2.88 11.44
CA THR A 16 -1.36 2.09 11.60
C THR A 16 -2.49 2.63 10.71
N TYR A 17 -2.19 2.93 9.47
CA TYR A 17 -3.21 3.37 8.52
C TYR A 17 -4.12 2.20 8.18
N THR A 18 -5.42 2.41 8.33
CA THR A 18 -6.40 1.34 8.19
C THR A 18 -7.25 1.43 6.94
N ASN A 19 -7.13 2.51 6.15
CA ASN A 19 -7.92 2.62 4.92
C ASN A 19 -7.05 3.07 3.75
N GLN A 20 -7.50 2.69 2.56
CA GLN A 20 -6.74 2.93 1.33
C GLN A 20 -6.68 4.41 0.96
N ARG A 21 -7.72 5.16 1.28
CA ARG A 21 -7.75 6.59 1.00
C ARG A 21 -6.63 7.32 1.74
N LYS A 22 -6.44 6.98 3.00
CA LYS A 22 -5.37 7.58 3.80
C LYS A 22 -4.00 7.18 3.26
N LEU A 23 -3.84 5.92 2.87
CA LEU A 23 -2.61 5.47 2.26
C LEU A 23 -2.31 6.22 0.97
N ALA A 24 -3.34 6.48 0.16
CA ALA A 24 -3.17 7.26 -1.06
C ALA A 24 -2.69 8.68 -0.75
N GLU A 25 -3.28 9.32 0.25
CA GLU A 25 -2.87 10.68 0.64
C GLU A 25 -1.42 10.75 1.08
N VAL A 26 -1.01 9.85 1.97
CA VAL A 26 0.33 9.94 2.56
C VAL A 26 1.42 9.39 1.64
N SER A 27 1.09 8.48 0.75
CA SER A 27 2.07 7.90 -0.17
C SER A 27 2.26 8.72 -1.45
N GLY A 28 1.28 9.55 -1.78
CA GLY A 28 1.28 10.28 -3.04
C GLY A 28 0.86 9.44 -4.24
N HIS A 29 0.48 8.19 -4.04
CA HIS A 29 -0.02 7.33 -5.11
C HIS A 29 -1.53 7.47 -5.24
N SER A 30 -2.07 7.13 -6.41
CA SER A 30 -3.52 7.16 -6.62
C SER A 30 -4.20 6.03 -5.82
N LEU A 31 -5.48 6.19 -5.56
CA LEU A 31 -6.25 5.17 -4.86
C LEU A 31 -6.23 3.84 -5.62
N GLY A 32 -6.29 3.90 -6.95
CA GLY A 32 -6.20 2.70 -7.77
C GLY A 32 -4.87 1.97 -7.62
N ILE A 33 -3.77 2.72 -7.56
CA ILE A 33 -2.46 2.13 -7.34
C ILE A 33 -2.36 1.52 -5.94
N VAL A 34 -2.89 2.19 -4.92
CA VAL A 34 -2.90 1.67 -3.56
C VAL A 34 -3.68 0.36 -3.51
N ASN A 35 -4.88 0.35 -4.09
CA ASN A 35 -5.71 -0.86 -4.12
C ASN A 35 -4.98 -2.03 -4.79
N ARG A 36 -4.41 -1.79 -5.97
CA ARG A 36 -3.69 -2.82 -6.72
C ARG A 36 -2.49 -3.32 -5.94
N SER A 37 -1.75 -2.40 -5.32
CA SER A 37 -0.55 -2.77 -4.55
C SER A 37 -0.90 -3.64 -3.35
N ILE A 38 -1.97 -3.31 -2.63
CA ILE A 38 -2.40 -4.11 -1.50
C ILE A 38 -2.81 -5.52 -1.95
N ARG A 39 -3.57 -5.61 -3.04
CA ARG A 39 -3.99 -6.91 -3.56
C ARG A 39 -2.79 -7.76 -3.97
N GLN A 40 -1.79 -7.14 -4.58
CA GLN A 40 -0.58 -7.85 -4.98
C GLN A 40 0.23 -8.31 -3.76
N LEU A 41 0.33 -7.46 -2.74
CA LEU A 41 1.04 -7.81 -1.51
C LEU A 41 0.36 -8.97 -0.80
N ILE A 42 -0.96 -9.01 -0.79
CA ILE A 42 -1.70 -10.15 -0.23
C ILE A 42 -1.41 -11.41 -1.03
N SER A 43 -1.45 -11.30 -2.35
CA SER A 43 -1.20 -12.44 -3.24
C SER A 43 0.20 -13.00 -3.05
N GLU A 44 1.18 -12.14 -2.78
CA GLU A 44 2.57 -12.56 -2.59
C GLU A 44 2.88 -12.98 -1.16
N GLY A 45 1.93 -12.87 -0.26
CA GLY A 45 2.10 -13.32 1.12
C GLY A 45 2.71 -12.31 2.08
N TYR A 46 2.85 -11.04 1.68
CA TYR A 46 3.34 -9.99 2.57
C TYR A 46 2.27 -9.46 3.52
N LEU A 47 1.03 -9.54 3.11
CA LEU A 47 -0.11 -9.10 3.93
C LEU A 47 -1.15 -10.19 4.07
#